data_64f456be869359978952ac7ba4c58495
#
_entry.id   64f456be869359978952ac7ba4c58495
#
_cell.length_a   1.000
_cell.length_b   1.000
_cell.length_c   1.000
_cell.angle_alpha   90.00
_cell.angle_beta   90.00
_cell.angle_gamma   90.00
#
_symmetry.space_group_name_H-M   'P 1'
#
loop_
_entity.id
_entity.type
_entity.pdbx_description
1 polymer ?
#
loop_
_entity_poly.entity_id
_entity_poly.type
_entity_poly.pdbx_seq_one_letter_code
_entity_poly.pdbx_strand_id
1 'polypeptide(L)'
;MDPRHILADVDLGESKIYFSKNPIVLLCGGYVPEKEHADAKDPPVRSLRDALKRKALSMMNAPHIFRPEEIKSWHEDGVYRNLMDFEADLASICSLIAIAVESDGSIAELGAFSQLPDFQKKLIVFVPEEYADDKSFINLGILRHINERHGSGVKVYPWNPKYPLEIPEHVVTGVMDDIVEELNVLKKTQSLSLGNNIHIVVLIYELIRLFVALKEGEIVEAIKGLGKNI
;
A
#
# COMPACT_ATOMS: atom_id res chain seq x y z
N MET A 1 -27.90 -21.47 20.41
CA MET A 1 -26.65 -21.22 21.14
C MET A 1 -25.87 -20.18 20.33
N ASP A 2 -25.49 -19.08 20.93
CA ASP A 2 -24.76 -18.02 20.23
C ASP A 2 -23.37 -18.53 19.91
N PRO A 3 -22.95 -18.62 18.62
CA PRO A 3 -21.65 -19.17 18.24
C PRO A 3 -20.48 -18.30 18.75
N ARG A 4 -20.73 -17.07 19.18
CA ARG A 4 -19.72 -16.16 19.72
C ARG A 4 -19.15 -16.60 21.07
N HIS A 5 -19.73 -17.59 21.74
CA HIS A 5 -19.17 -18.17 22.96
C HIS A 5 -17.76 -18.74 22.78
N ILE A 6 -17.41 -19.16 21.56
CA ILE A 6 -16.07 -19.64 21.24
C ILE A 6 -14.96 -18.57 21.40
N LEU A 7 -15.34 -17.28 21.39
CA LEU A 7 -14.40 -16.17 21.59
C LEU A 7 -14.06 -15.92 23.07
N ALA A 8 -14.85 -16.48 24.01
CA ALA A 8 -14.66 -16.21 25.43
C ALA A 8 -13.32 -16.71 25.98
N ASP A 9 -12.77 -17.75 25.38
CA ASP A 9 -11.52 -18.39 25.80
C ASP A 9 -10.32 -17.99 24.91
N VAL A 10 -10.51 -17.03 23.99
CA VAL A 10 -9.43 -16.56 23.12
C VAL A 10 -8.56 -15.53 23.85
N ASP A 11 -7.29 -15.85 24.02
CA ASP A 11 -6.29 -14.92 24.50
C ASP A 11 -5.62 -14.21 23.30
N LEU A 12 -5.88 -12.92 23.15
CA LEU A 12 -5.25 -12.11 22.12
C LEU A 12 -3.80 -11.73 22.43
N GLY A 13 -3.36 -11.79 23.70
CA GLY A 13 -2.01 -11.44 24.10
C GLY A 13 -0.94 -12.33 23.46
N GLU A 14 -1.27 -13.62 23.26
CA GLU A 14 -0.41 -14.58 22.58
C GLU A 14 -0.65 -14.65 21.06
N SER A 15 -1.65 -13.90 20.57
CA SER A 15 -2.04 -13.93 19.16
C SER A 15 -1.07 -13.19 18.26
N LYS A 16 -0.87 -13.72 17.07
CA LYS A 16 0.01 -13.13 16.05
C LYS A 16 -0.73 -12.92 14.75
N ILE A 17 -0.44 -11.79 14.10
CA ILE A 17 -0.88 -11.52 12.75
C ILE A 17 0.20 -12.03 11.79
N TYR A 18 -0.23 -12.84 10.82
CA TYR A 18 0.58 -13.27 9.70
C TYR A 18 0.22 -12.40 8.50
N PHE A 19 1.17 -11.61 8.03
CA PHE A 19 0.98 -10.90 6.77
C PHE A 19 0.95 -11.90 5.62
N SER A 20 0.01 -11.70 4.71
CA SER A 20 -0.29 -12.59 3.60
C SER A 20 0.96 -13.05 2.85
N LYS A 21 0.92 -14.29 2.32
CA LYS A 21 1.90 -14.76 1.33
C LYS A 21 1.89 -13.90 0.05
N ASN A 22 0.79 -13.18 -0.19
CA ASN A 22 0.64 -12.25 -1.29
C ASN A 22 0.55 -10.81 -0.71
N PRO A 23 1.68 -10.15 -0.47
CA PRO A 23 1.68 -8.80 0.07
C PRO A 23 1.03 -7.83 -0.91
N ILE A 24 0.31 -6.85 -0.35
CA ILE A 24 -0.32 -5.78 -1.12
C ILE A 24 0.64 -4.59 -1.15
N VAL A 25 0.93 -4.12 -2.36
CA VAL A 25 1.70 -2.91 -2.61
C VAL A 25 0.76 -1.82 -3.11
N LEU A 26 0.66 -0.73 -2.37
CA LEU A 26 0.00 0.48 -2.85
C LEU A 26 0.95 1.19 -3.81
N LEU A 27 0.57 1.29 -5.08
CA LEU A 27 1.41 1.91 -6.11
C LEU A 27 0.84 3.27 -6.52
N CYS A 28 1.55 4.32 -6.13
CA CYS A 28 1.29 5.72 -6.48
C CYS A 28 2.22 6.17 -7.63
N GLY A 29 1.77 7.11 -8.45
CA GLY A 29 2.59 7.56 -9.58
C GLY A 29 1.78 8.27 -10.66
N GLY A 30 2.23 8.16 -11.90
CA GLY A 30 1.59 8.76 -13.05
C GLY A 30 0.32 8.04 -13.53
N TYR A 31 -0.24 8.55 -14.59
CA TYR A 31 -1.49 8.07 -15.16
C TYR A 31 -1.37 6.61 -15.68
N VAL A 32 -2.37 5.80 -15.35
CA VAL A 32 -2.54 4.44 -15.89
C VAL A 32 -3.78 4.42 -16.75
N PRO A 33 -3.67 4.18 -18.07
CA PRO A 33 -4.82 4.16 -18.95
C PRO A 33 -5.71 2.94 -18.69
N GLU A 34 -7.01 3.14 -18.72
CA GLU A 34 -7.98 2.05 -18.70
C GLU A 34 -8.17 1.51 -20.13
N LYS A 35 -8.42 0.20 -20.25
CA LYS A 35 -8.86 -0.37 -21.53
C LYS A 35 -10.31 0.02 -21.79
N GLU A 36 -10.64 0.31 -23.03
CA GLU A 36 -12.01 0.60 -23.43
C GLU A 36 -12.96 -0.58 -23.18
N HIS A 37 -12.47 -1.81 -23.39
CA HIS A 37 -13.15 -3.07 -23.10
C HIS A 37 -12.11 -4.20 -22.94
N ALA A 38 -12.52 -5.32 -22.36
CA ALA A 38 -11.62 -6.42 -22.00
C ALA A 38 -10.75 -6.96 -23.16
N ASP A 39 -11.31 -7.03 -24.36
CA ASP A 39 -10.64 -7.54 -25.56
C ASP A 39 -9.86 -6.46 -26.34
N ALA A 40 -9.87 -5.20 -25.88
CA ALA A 40 -9.13 -4.14 -26.55
C ALA A 40 -7.62 -4.35 -26.39
N LYS A 41 -6.86 -3.89 -27.41
CA LYS A 41 -5.41 -3.83 -27.30
C LYS A 41 -5.01 -2.96 -26.12
N ASP A 42 -3.91 -3.34 -25.47
CA ASP A 42 -3.34 -2.49 -24.44
C ASP A 42 -2.97 -1.11 -25.01
N PRO A 43 -3.44 -0.03 -24.39
CA PRO A 43 -3.03 1.31 -24.79
C PRO A 43 -1.50 1.47 -24.58
N PRO A 44 -0.87 2.45 -25.25
CA PRO A 44 0.56 2.73 -25.02
C PRO A 44 0.84 3.01 -23.53
N VAL A 45 2.02 2.63 -23.06
CA VAL A 45 2.49 2.92 -21.69
C VAL A 45 2.48 4.43 -21.45
N ARG A 46 1.98 4.89 -20.31
CA ARG A 46 1.79 6.30 -19.99
C ARG A 46 2.57 6.78 -18.77
N SER A 47 3.18 5.84 -18.03
CA SER A 47 3.94 6.16 -16.81
C SER A 47 4.77 4.96 -16.37
N LEU A 48 5.74 5.16 -15.50
CA LEU A 48 6.44 4.05 -14.82
C LEU A 48 5.45 3.21 -14.00
N ARG A 49 4.50 3.87 -13.32
CA ARG A 49 3.40 3.21 -12.60
C ARG A 49 2.61 2.24 -13.49
N ASP A 50 2.26 2.67 -14.72
CA ASP A 50 1.57 1.82 -15.70
C ASP A 50 2.44 0.63 -16.14
N ALA A 51 3.72 0.89 -16.43
CA ALA A 51 4.67 -0.17 -16.80
C ALA A 51 4.83 -1.22 -15.69
N LEU A 52 4.96 -0.79 -14.44
CA LEU A 52 5.07 -1.68 -13.28
C LEU A 52 3.81 -2.53 -13.08
N LYS A 53 2.63 -1.94 -13.22
CA LYS A 53 1.38 -2.70 -13.12
C LYS A 53 1.29 -3.79 -14.19
N ARG A 54 1.65 -3.47 -15.44
CA ARG A 54 1.68 -4.47 -16.53
C ARG A 54 2.72 -5.55 -16.28
N LYS A 55 3.89 -5.17 -15.78
CA LYS A 55 4.96 -6.12 -15.42
C LYS A 55 4.47 -7.11 -14.38
N ALA A 56 3.83 -6.63 -13.31
CA ALA A 56 3.28 -7.48 -12.26
C ALA A 56 2.26 -8.50 -12.80
N LEU A 57 1.39 -8.11 -13.73
CA LEU A 57 0.42 -9.01 -14.36
C LEU A 57 1.08 -10.15 -15.18
N SER A 58 2.30 -9.94 -15.66
CA SER A 58 3.07 -10.93 -16.43
C SER A 58 4.01 -11.81 -15.60
N MET A 59 4.23 -11.47 -14.33
CA MET A 59 5.15 -12.20 -13.45
C MET A 59 4.44 -13.30 -12.67
N MET A 60 5.06 -14.46 -12.60
CA MET A 60 4.63 -15.52 -11.70
C MET A 60 5.01 -15.15 -10.26
N ASN A 61 4.05 -15.22 -9.33
CA ASN A 61 4.23 -14.83 -7.92
C ASN A 61 4.53 -13.33 -7.70
N ALA A 62 4.07 -12.45 -8.59
CA ALA A 62 4.16 -11.01 -8.37
C ALA A 62 3.43 -10.59 -7.09
N PRO A 63 3.90 -9.54 -6.39
CA PRO A 63 3.11 -8.93 -5.34
C PRO A 63 1.79 -8.37 -5.92
N HIS A 64 0.76 -8.29 -5.10
CA HIS A 64 -0.49 -7.68 -5.52
C HIS A 64 -0.33 -6.16 -5.60
N ILE A 65 -0.10 -5.64 -6.80
CA ILE A 65 -0.01 -4.21 -7.06
C ILE A 65 -1.43 -3.63 -7.09
N PHE A 66 -1.70 -2.71 -6.18
CA PHE A 66 -2.98 -2.05 -6.00
C PHE A 66 -2.85 -0.55 -6.22
N ARG A 67 -3.85 0.07 -6.83
CA ARG A 67 -3.94 1.52 -7.05
C ARG A 67 -5.13 2.08 -6.29
N PRO A 68 -5.04 3.27 -5.65
CA PRO A 68 -6.16 3.88 -4.94
C PRO A 68 -7.43 3.96 -5.79
N GLU A 69 -7.30 4.28 -7.07
CA GLU A 69 -8.40 4.45 -8.01
C GLU A 69 -9.16 3.16 -8.35
N GLU A 70 -8.67 2.00 -7.93
CA GLU A 70 -9.39 0.72 -8.12
C GLU A 70 -10.61 0.60 -7.22
N ILE A 71 -10.66 1.34 -6.11
CA ILE A 71 -11.85 1.44 -5.25
C ILE A 71 -12.65 2.68 -5.68
N LYS A 72 -13.59 2.49 -6.60
CA LYS A 72 -14.41 3.61 -7.15
C LYS A 72 -15.50 4.08 -6.19
N SER A 73 -15.92 3.25 -5.22
CA SER A 73 -17.03 3.52 -4.32
C SER A 73 -16.67 4.30 -3.06
N TRP A 74 -15.40 4.64 -2.83
CA TRP A 74 -14.98 5.28 -1.58
C TRP A 74 -15.74 6.57 -1.24
N HIS A 75 -16.19 7.32 -2.26
CA HIS A 75 -16.94 8.57 -2.12
C HIS A 75 -18.46 8.35 -2.05
N GLU A 76 -18.96 7.19 -2.51
CA GLU A 76 -20.39 6.89 -2.55
C GLU A 76 -20.91 6.44 -1.17
N ASP A 77 -20.10 5.73 -0.41
CA ASP A 77 -20.45 5.16 0.89
C ASP A 77 -20.50 6.21 2.01
N GLY A 78 -20.05 7.45 1.77
CA GLY A 78 -20.09 8.56 2.73
C GLY A 78 -19.22 8.37 3.99
N VAL A 79 -18.38 7.34 4.02
CA VAL A 79 -17.47 7.04 5.15
C VAL A 79 -16.31 8.03 5.16
N TYR A 80 -15.75 8.32 3.98
CA TYR A 80 -14.64 9.25 3.83
C TYR A 80 -15.11 10.61 3.33
N ARG A 81 -14.63 11.68 3.97
CA ARG A 81 -14.95 13.06 3.59
C ARG A 81 -14.05 13.60 2.50
N ASN A 82 -12.88 13.04 2.36
CA ASN A 82 -11.89 13.44 1.36
C ASN A 82 -11.00 12.25 0.97
N LEU A 83 -10.31 12.41 -0.16
CA LEU A 83 -9.44 11.37 -0.72
C LEU A 83 -8.21 11.10 0.16
N MET A 84 -7.68 12.12 0.86
CA MET A 84 -6.48 11.96 1.69
C MET A 84 -6.71 10.99 2.85
N ASP A 85 -7.86 11.09 3.55
CA ASP A 85 -8.21 10.19 4.65
C ASP A 85 -8.38 8.75 4.13
N PHE A 86 -9.05 8.60 2.98
CA PHE A 86 -9.23 7.31 2.33
C PHE A 86 -7.88 6.67 1.96
N GLU A 87 -7.00 7.41 1.28
CA GLU A 87 -5.70 6.90 0.85
C GLU A 87 -4.76 6.61 2.03
N ALA A 88 -4.83 7.39 3.10
CA ALA A 88 -4.06 7.13 4.32
C ALA A 88 -4.50 5.81 4.98
N ASP A 89 -5.80 5.56 5.09
CA ASP A 89 -6.32 4.30 5.64
C ASP A 89 -5.97 3.12 4.71
N LEU A 90 -6.13 3.29 3.40
CA LEU A 90 -5.73 2.28 2.42
C LEU A 90 -4.24 1.98 2.49
N ALA A 91 -3.39 3.00 2.53
CA ALA A 91 -1.95 2.85 2.69
C ALA A 91 -1.60 2.16 4.02
N SER A 92 -2.39 2.38 5.07
CA SER A 92 -2.17 1.74 6.37
C SER A 92 -2.27 0.22 6.30
N ILE A 93 -3.21 -0.33 5.53
CA ILE A 93 -3.43 -1.77 5.39
C ILE A 93 -2.51 -2.44 4.36
N CYS A 94 -1.85 -1.68 3.49
CA CYS A 94 -0.89 -2.21 2.53
C CYS A 94 0.43 -2.61 3.20
N SER A 95 1.09 -3.63 2.65
CA SER A 95 2.39 -4.10 3.13
C SER A 95 3.50 -3.11 2.80
N LEU A 96 3.44 -2.50 1.62
CA LEU A 96 4.41 -1.52 1.11
C LEU A 96 3.68 -0.41 0.36
N ILE A 97 4.21 0.80 0.46
CA ILE A 97 3.79 1.95 -0.33
C ILE A 97 4.93 2.28 -1.29
N ALA A 98 4.68 2.18 -2.58
CA ALA A 98 5.63 2.47 -3.65
C ALA A 98 5.18 3.71 -4.43
N ILE A 99 6.02 4.75 -4.47
CA ILE A 99 5.70 6.01 -5.14
C ILE A 99 6.70 6.26 -6.27
N ALA A 100 6.22 6.34 -7.51
CA ALA A 100 7.00 6.85 -8.64
C ALA A 100 6.78 8.37 -8.75
N VAL A 101 7.84 9.15 -8.58
CA VAL A 101 7.78 10.63 -8.62
C VAL A 101 7.74 11.08 -10.08
N GLU A 102 6.56 11.06 -10.69
CA GLU A 102 6.40 11.30 -12.12
C GLU A 102 5.15 12.14 -12.49
N SER A 103 4.39 12.60 -11.48
CA SER A 103 3.20 13.44 -11.66
C SER A 103 2.99 14.37 -10.48
N ASP A 104 2.22 15.44 -10.67
CA ASP A 104 1.86 16.36 -9.58
C ASP A 104 1.12 15.64 -8.45
N GLY A 105 0.24 14.68 -8.80
CA GLY A 105 -0.46 13.84 -7.83
C GLY A 105 0.51 13.01 -6.99
N SER A 106 1.47 12.34 -7.62
CA SER A 106 2.46 11.52 -6.88
C SER A 106 3.37 12.35 -5.98
N ILE A 107 3.64 13.60 -6.32
CA ILE A 107 4.37 14.54 -5.46
C ILE A 107 3.52 14.93 -4.25
N ALA A 108 2.23 15.17 -4.43
CA ALA A 108 1.31 15.46 -3.34
C ALA A 108 1.15 14.26 -2.38
N GLU A 109 0.97 13.04 -2.92
CA GLU A 109 0.94 11.79 -2.16
C GLU A 109 2.24 11.57 -1.38
N LEU A 110 3.39 11.79 -2.01
CA LEU A 110 4.70 11.72 -1.36
C LEU A 110 4.79 12.69 -0.16
N GLY A 111 4.37 13.93 -0.35
CA GLY A 111 4.34 14.93 0.72
C GLY A 111 3.45 14.52 1.89
N ALA A 112 2.25 14.01 1.62
CA ALA A 112 1.30 13.56 2.63
C ALA A 112 1.81 12.32 3.38
N PHE A 113 2.25 11.29 2.66
CA PHE A 113 2.62 10.00 3.26
C PHE A 113 3.95 10.06 4.02
N SER A 114 4.91 10.89 3.56
CA SER A 114 6.20 11.06 4.25
C SER A 114 6.09 11.57 5.69
N GLN A 115 4.99 12.26 6.02
CA GLN A 115 4.75 12.81 7.36
C GLN A 115 4.08 11.82 8.32
N LEU A 116 3.58 10.69 7.83
CA LEU A 116 2.87 9.72 8.64
C LEU A 116 3.86 8.74 9.28
N PRO A 117 3.96 8.70 10.64
CA PRO A 117 4.96 7.88 11.33
C PRO A 117 4.87 6.39 11.00
N ASP A 118 3.65 5.88 10.79
CA ASP A 118 3.39 4.46 10.51
C ASP A 118 3.87 4.04 9.13
N PHE A 119 4.14 5.00 8.23
CA PHE A 119 4.57 4.71 6.85
C PHE A 119 6.08 4.74 6.68
N GLN A 120 6.83 5.27 7.63
CA GLN A 120 8.27 5.50 7.52
C GLN A 120 9.10 4.26 7.18
N LYS A 121 8.62 3.06 7.54
CA LYS A 121 9.33 1.79 7.29
C LYS A 121 8.78 0.98 6.11
N LYS A 122 7.72 1.47 5.50
CA LYS A 122 7.06 0.79 4.38
C LYS A 122 6.85 1.71 3.18
N LEU A 123 7.57 2.82 3.12
CA LEU A 123 7.53 3.78 2.02
C LEU A 123 8.81 3.67 1.20
N ILE A 124 8.68 3.28 -0.06
CA ILE A 124 9.76 3.32 -1.06
C ILE A 124 9.42 4.30 -2.17
N VAL A 125 10.37 5.12 -2.54
CA VAL A 125 10.20 6.21 -3.50
C VAL A 125 11.17 6.05 -4.64
N PHE A 126 10.66 6.04 -5.86
CA PHE A 126 11.43 5.98 -7.09
C PHE A 126 11.49 7.37 -7.72
N VAL A 127 12.70 7.87 -7.90
CA VAL A 127 12.96 9.23 -8.36
C VAL A 127 13.65 9.17 -9.72
N PRO A 128 13.19 9.94 -10.73
CA PRO A 128 13.92 10.09 -11.99
C PRO A 128 15.31 10.66 -11.75
N GLU A 129 16.31 10.10 -12.43
CA GLU A 129 17.71 10.55 -12.30
C GLU A 129 17.87 12.06 -12.59
N GLU A 130 17.08 12.59 -13.52
CA GLU A 130 17.09 14.02 -13.86
C GLU A 130 16.71 14.94 -12.68
N TYR A 131 16.01 14.41 -11.66
CA TYR A 131 15.58 15.17 -10.48
C TYR A 131 16.45 14.91 -9.24
N ALA A 132 17.36 13.93 -9.29
CA ALA A 132 18.07 13.47 -8.09
C ALA A 132 18.99 14.53 -7.47
N ASP A 133 19.60 15.38 -8.29
CA ASP A 133 20.55 16.41 -7.86
C ASP A 133 19.92 17.80 -7.66
N ASP A 134 18.62 17.94 -7.86
CA ASP A 134 17.94 19.21 -7.71
C ASP A 134 17.98 19.70 -6.27
N LYS A 135 18.36 20.96 -6.06
CA LYS A 135 18.29 21.64 -4.75
C LYS A 135 16.86 22.08 -4.44
N SER A 136 15.91 21.14 -4.49
CA SER A 136 14.50 21.37 -4.27
C SER A 136 14.08 21.03 -2.84
N PHE A 137 12.91 21.50 -2.42
CA PHE A 137 12.29 21.07 -1.16
C PHE A 137 12.03 19.55 -1.15
N ILE A 138 11.73 18.97 -2.29
CA ILE A 138 11.51 17.52 -2.40
C ILE A 138 12.79 16.78 -2.01
N ASN A 139 13.94 17.10 -2.65
CA ASN A 139 15.19 16.38 -2.40
C ASN A 139 15.77 16.69 -1.01
N LEU A 140 15.88 17.98 -0.66
CA LEU A 140 16.54 18.41 0.58
C LEU A 140 15.64 18.26 1.82
N GLY A 141 14.32 18.21 1.64
CA GLY A 141 13.34 18.03 2.69
C GLY A 141 12.81 16.59 2.72
N ILE A 142 11.91 16.26 1.80
CA ILE A 142 11.11 15.03 1.87
C ILE A 142 11.96 13.77 1.67
N LEU A 143 12.72 13.68 0.59
CA LEU A 143 13.51 12.49 0.27
C LEU A 143 14.63 12.27 1.29
N ARG A 144 15.28 13.35 1.74
CA ARG A 144 16.26 13.27 2.82
C ARG A 144 15.63 12.75 4.11
N HIS A 145 14.44 13.25 4.49
CA HIS A 145 13.72 12.78 5.66
C HIS A 145 13.36 11.29 5.60
N ILE A 146 12.96 10.81 4.42
CA ILE A 146 12.69 9.38 4.20
C ILE A 146 13.97 8.56 4.37
N ASN A 147 15.08 8.96 3.71
CA ASN A 147 16.35 8.26 3.79
C ASN A 147 16.94 8.21 5.22
N GLU A 148 16.74 9.25 6.02
CA GLU A 148 17.21 9.27 7.43
C GLU A 148 16.48 8.25 8.30
N ARG A 149 15.24 7.87 7.94
CA ARG A 149 14.39 6.94 8.69
C ARG A 149 14.35 5.53 8.11
N HIS A 150 14.54 5.44 6.82
CA HIS A 150 14.52 4.20 6.06
C HIS A 150 15.62 4.28 5.00
N GLY A 151 16.81 3.79 5.31
CA GLY A 151 18.02 3.99 4.50
C GLY A 151 17.93 3.47 3.06
N SER A 152 16.99 2.57 2.76
CA SER A 152 16.69 2.07 1.40
C SER A 152 15.45 2.71 0.78
N GLY A 153 14.82 3.67 1.47
CA GLY A 153 13.50 4.20 1.10
C GLY A 153 13.48 5.09 -0.16
N VAL A 154 14.64 5.53 -0.67
CA VAL A 154 14.71 6.33 -1.91
C VAL A 154 15.65 5.67 -2.90
N LYS A 155 15.15 5.43 -4.10
CA LYS A 155 15.86 4.80 -5.22
C LYS A 155 15.82 5.72 -6.44
N VAL A 156 16.94 5.86 -7.12
CA VAL A 156 17.09 6.71 -8.31
C VAL A 156 17.22 5.82 -9.54
N TYR A 157 16.46 6.11 -10.58
CA TYR A 157 16.47 5.34 -11.82
C TYR A 157 16.50 6.24 -13.06
N PRO A 158 17.12 5.80 -14.16
CA PRO A 158 17.24 6.56 -15.40
C PRO A 158 15.98 6.40 -16.27
N TRP A 159 14.90 7.11 -15.92
CA TRP A 159 13.75 7.26 -16.82
C TRP A 159 13.31 8.74 -16.85
N ASN A 160 12.59 9.09 -17.91
CA ASN A 160 12.05 10.44 -18.05
C ASN A 160 10.51 10.38 -18.06
N PRO A 161 9.82 10.99 -17.06
CA PRO A 161 8.38 11.01 -16.99
C PRO A 161 7.67 11.62 -18.19
N LYS A 162 8.36 12.51 -18.93
CA LYS A 162 7.82 13.17 -20.14
C LYS A 162 7.78 12.23 -21.35
N TYR A 163 8.59 11.17 -21.32
CA TYR A 163 8.73 10.21 -22.42
C TYR A 163 8.43 8.77 -21.96
N PRO A 164 7.19 8.48 -21.50
CA PRO A 164 6.86 7.18 -20.89
C PRO A 164 7.00 5.99 -21.84
N LEU A 165 6.94 6.22 -23.15
CA LEU A 165 7.18 5.16 -24.15
C LEU A 165 8.66 4.74 -24.25
N GLU A 166 9.56 5.56 -23.75
CA GLU A 166 11.01 5.33 -23.79
C GLU A 166 11.54 4.73 -22.46
N ILE A 167 10.66 4.38 -21.52
CA ILE A 167 11.08 3.75 -20.26
C ILE A 167 11.75 2.40 -20.57
N PRO A 168 13.06 2.26 -20.24
CA PRO A 168 13.76 1.02 -20.56
C PRO A 168 13.24 -0.16 -19.73
N GLU A 169 13.17 -1.34 -20.33
CA GLU A 169 12.71 -2.55 -19.63
C GLU A 169 13.55 -2.89 -18.38
N HIS A 170 14.86 -2.58 -18.39
CA HIS A 170 15.70 -2.81 -17.22
C HIS A 170 15.34 -1.90 -16.04
N VAL A 171 14.81 -0.70 -16.29
CA VAL A 171 14.31 0.19 -15.24
C VAL A 171 13.06 -0.42 -14.60
N VAL A 172 12.10 -0.86 -15.42
CA VAL A 172 10.86 -1.49 -14.92
C VAL A 172 11.19 -2.73 -14.11
N THR A 173 12.13 -3.55 -14.60
CA THR A 173 12.58 -4.76 -13.90
C THR A 173 13.30 -4.41 -12.59
N GLY A 174 14.25 -3.48 -12.61
CA GLY A 174 14.99 -3.08 -11.41
C GLY A 174 14.09 -2.49 -10.32
N VAL A 175 13.12 -1.65 -10.70
CA VAL A 175 12.13 -1.11 -9.75
C VAL A 175 11.26 -2.22 -9.16
N MET A 176 10.86 -3.21 -9.98
CA MET A 176 10.09 -4.35 -9.48
C MET A 176 10.92 -5.22 -8.53
N ASP A 177 12.20 -5.43 -8.83
CA ASP A 177 13.12 -6.18 -7.98
C ASP A 177 13.32 -5.49 -6.64
N ASP A 178 13.49 -4.16 -6.62
CA ASP A 178 13.56 -3.37 -5.38
C ASP A 178 12.26 -3.51 -4.55
N ILE A 179 11.09 -3.45 -5.17
CA ILE A 179 9.80 -3.66 -4.48
C ILE A 179 9.76 -5.06 -3.85
N VAL A 180 10.18 -6.09 -4.57
CA VAL A 180 10.19 -7.48 -4.07
C VAL A 180 11.22 -7.62 -2.94
N GLU A 181 12.40 -7.00 -3.06
CA GLU A 181 13.43 -7.00 -2.01
C GLU A 181 12.92 -6.37 -0.72
N GLU A 182 12.31 -5.18 -0.78
CA GLU A 182 11.71 -4.51 0.38
C GLU A 182 10.63 -5.38 1.04
N LEU A 183 9.76 -6.01 0.26
CA LEU A 183 8.75 -6.92 0.78
C LEU A 183 9.35 -8.14 1.49
N ASN A 184 10.52 -8.61 1.06
CA ASN A 184 11.20 -9.75 1.69
C ASN A 184 11.84 -9.40 3.03
N VAL A 185 12.21 -8.13 3.23
CA VAL A 185 12.77 -7.62 4.50
C VAL A 185 11.68 -7.40 5.54
N LEU A 186 10.43 -7.19 5.15
CA LEU A 186 9.33 -6.96 6.07
C LEU A 186 9.09 -8.16 6.99
N LYS A 187 8.81 -7.87 8.27
CA LYS A 187 8.45 -8.91 9.23
C LYS A 187 7.14 -9.58 8.82
N LYS A 188 7.21 -10.89 8.56
CA LYS A 188 6.04 -11.70 8.16
C LYS A 188 5.03 -11.93 9.28
N THR A 189 5.42 -11.68 10.53
CA THR A 189 4.57 -11.85 11.71
C THR A 189 4.73 -10.70 12.67
N GLN A 190 3.63 -10.26 13.27
CA GLN A 190 3.61 -9.29 14.36
C GLN A 190 2.69 -9.77 15.48
N SER A 191 3.02 -9.44 16.73
CA SER A 191 2.08 -9.66 17.84
C SER A 191 0.85 -8.78 17.63
N LEU A 192 -0.33 -9.34 17.85
CA LEU A 192 -1.59 -8.59 17.72
C LEU A 192 -1.62 -7.48 18.77
N SER A 193 -2.07 -6.30 18.37
CA SER A 193 -2.26 -5.15 19.26
C SER A 193 -3.55 -4.42 18.88
N LEU A 194 -4.46 -4.25 19.82
CA LEU A 194 -5.70 -3.49 19.59
C LEU A 194 -5.46 -1.97 19.51
N GLY A 195 -4.28 -1.49 19.83
CA GLY A 195 -3.86 -0.10 19.58
C GLY A 195 -3.44 0.17 18.12
N ASN A 196 -3.36 -0.87 17.28
CA ASN A 196 -3.00 -0.75 15.87
C ASN A 196 -4.24 -0.96 14.99
N ASN A 197 -4.61 0.06 14.22
CA ASN A 197 -5.81 0.02 13.37
C ASN A 197 -5.77 -1.11 12.33
N ILE A 198 -4.59 -1.43 11.79
CA ILE A 198 -4.43 -2.53 10.83
C ILE A 198 -4.76 -3.86 11.49
N HIS A 199 -4.31 -4.05 12.73
CA HIS A 199 -4.59 -5.27 13.47
C HIS A 199 -6.08 -5.41 13.78
N ILE A 200 -6.77 -4.29 14.04
CA ILE A 200 -8.23 -4.27 14.20
C ILE A 200 -8.93 -4.65 12.88
N VAL A 201 -8.49 -4.11 11.74
CA VAL A 201 -9.05 -4.45 10.43
C VAL A 201 -8.90 -5.95 10.14
N VAL A 202 -7.72 -6.52 10.39
CA VAL A 202 -7.49 -7.96 10.23
C VAL A 202 -8.39 -8.77 11.18
N LEU A 203 -8.55 -8.35 12.43
CA LEU A 203 -9.43 -9.01 13.38
C LEU A 203 -10.89 -8.96 12.93
N ILE A 204 -11.37 -7.81 12.45
CA ILE A 204 -12.73 -7.67 11.89
C ILE A 204 -12.92 -8.63 10.71
N TYR A 205 -11.95 -8.66 9.79
CA TYR A 205 -11.97 -9.57 8.64
C TYR A 205 -12.09 -11.04 9.10
N GLU A 206 -11.28 -11.47 10.06
CA GLU A 206 -11.32 -12.83 10.57
C GLU A 206 -12.63 -13.13 11.31
N LEU A 207 -13.19 -12.19 12.05
CA LEU A 207 -14.52 -12.35 12.68
C LEU A 207 -15.61 -12.54 11.63
N ILE A 208 -15.62 -11.72 10.56
CA ILE A 208 -16.59 -11.85 9.47
C ILE A 208 -16.39 -13.20 8.75
N ARG A 209 -15.16 -13.61 8.52
CA ARG A 209 -14.83 -14.89 7.88
C ARG A 209 -15.30 -16.09 8.72
N LEU A 210 -15.13 -15.99 10.04
CA LEU A 210 -15.50 -17.06 10.97
C LEU A 210 -17.03 -17.20 11.13
N PHE A 211 -17.73 -16.10 11.22
CA PHE A 211 -19.17 -16.09 11.49
C PHE A 211 -20.03 -15.86 10.25
N VAL A 212 -19.41 -15.68 9.08
CA VAL A 212 -20.03 -15.49 7.76
C VAL A 212 -20.83 -14.18 7.63
N ALA A 213 -21.59 -13.79 8.66
CA ALA A 213 -22.35 -12.56 8.70
C ALA A 213 -22.42 -12.03 10.14
N LEU A 214 -22.02 -10.78 10.33
CA LEU A 214 -22.07 -10.05 11.58
C LEU A 214 -22.62 -8.66 11.34
N LYS A 215 -23.46 -8.18 12.27
CA LYS A 215 -23.85 -6.76 12.32
C LYS A 215 -22.72 -5.94 12.95
N GLU A 216 -22.66 -4.67 12.62
CA GLU A 216 -21.67 -3.75 13.18
C GLU A 216 -21.59 -3.82 14.71
N GLY A 217 -22.75 -3.76 15.40
CA GLY A 217 -22.80 -3.86 16.86
C GLY A 217 -22.21 -5.17 17.40
N GLU A 218 -22.39 -6.30 16.70
CA GLU A 218 -21.85 -7.60 17.09
C GLU A 218 -20.33 -7.66 16.94
N ILE A 219 -19.79 -7.02 15.89
CA ILE A 219 -18.33 -6.87 15.69
C ILE A 219 -17.73 -6.05 16.83
N VAL A 220 -18.34 -4.90 17.15
CA VAL A 220 -17.91 -4.03 18.25
C VAL A 220 -17.92 -4.75 19.59
N GLU A 221 -18.98 -5.50 19.90
CA GLU A 221 -19.09 -6.30 21.13
C GLU A 221 -18.01 -7.40 21.19
N ALA A 222 -17.79 -8.10 20.07
CA ALA A 222 -16.75 -9.14 19.99
C ALA A 222 -15.35 -8.57 20.26
N ILE A 223 -14.99 -7.46 19.62
CA ILE A 223 -13.68 -6.80 19.82
C ILE A 223 -13.53 -6.30 21.25
N LYS A 224 -14.56 -5.68 21.83
CA LYS A 224 -14.55 -5.25 23.25
C LYS A 224 -14.44 -6.43 24.22
N GLY A 225 -15.07 -7.55 23.90
CA GLY A 225 -14.97 -8.78 24.68
C GLY A 225 -13.57 -9.36 24.68
N LEU A 226 -12.97 -9.47 23.49
CA LEU A 226 -11.60 -9.93 23.29
C LEU A 226 -10.57 -9.00 23.94
N GLY A 227 -10.79 -7.68 23.92
CA GLY A 227 -9.90 -6.69 24.54
C GLY A 227 -9.88 -6.68 26.07
N LYS A 228 -10.84 -7.33 26.73
CA LYS A 228 -10.83 -7.46 28.21
C LYS A 228 -9.86 -8.53 28.71
N ASN A 229 -9.39 -9.39 27.82
CA ASN A 229 -8.47 -10.48 28.13
C ASN A 229 -7.00 -10.11 27.81
N ILE A 230 -6.73 -8.82 27.52
CA ILE A 230 -5.38 -8.24 27.36
C ILE A 230 -5.12 -7.31 28.56
#